data_dbf125f138938fc54b82127bbfd3ef8d
#
_entry.id   dbf125f138938fc54b82127bbfd3ef8d
#
_cell.length_a   1.000
_cell.length_b   1.000
_cell.length_c   1.000
_cell.angle_alpha   90.00
_cell.angle_beta   90.00
_cell.angle_gamma   90.00
#
_symmetry.space_group_name_H-M   'P 1'
#
loop_
_entity.id
_entity.type
_entity.pdbx_description
1 polymer ?
#
loop_
_entity_poly.entity_id
_entity_poly.type
_entity_poly.pdbx_seq_one_letter_code
_entity_poly.pdbx_strand_id
1 'polypeptide(L)'
;MSQEAVVYTVNLIIGLILAAVMSQHWRLEAGGLSLRYWIIAAWVLTGADLLFALRGAIDLPLVRALPTVAVTAGHALLLLATQQVTGREPMRRVAGGIVGVHALLLVGYMVVPDMTGWRTITNGIIWGGLAMWAAAMLWESPEPLTRMLKVPSIVLAAQGGFHAMRITLATQALVEPGSGLASLVQLLGDLEVSLFMVSLFVSVLVAFLRQSNAELKSALDNVRQLSAMLPVCAWCNKVRDDDGYWQRIEQYLATHKVSVTHSLCESCAEQQFAELERVTT
;
A
#
# COMPACT_ATOMS: atom_id res chain seq x y z
N MET A 1 21.69 -5.18 27.84
CA MET A 1 20.38 -5.27 27.17
C MET A 1 20.09 -6.74 26.92
N SER A 2 18.90 -7.21 27.22
CA SER A 2 18.47 -8.56 26.82
C SER A 2 18.40 -8.66 25.28
N GLN A 3 18.55 -9.88 24.74
CA GLN A 3 18.45 -10.10 23.29
C GLN A 3 17.10 -9.59 22.73
N GLU A 4 16.01 -9.79 23.47
CA GLU A 4 14.69 -9.26 23.14
C GLU A 4 14.68 -7.73 23.02
N ALA A 5 15.29 -7.00 23.97
CA ALA A 5 15.32 -5.54 23.93
C ALA A 5 16.09 -5.00 22.70
N VAL A 6 17.11 -5.73 22.21
CA VAL A 6 17.82 -5.36 20.98
C VAL A 6 16.89 -5.50 19.78
N VAL A 7 16.17 -6.62 19.64
CA VAL A 7 15.26 -6.87 18.54
C VAL A 7 14.17 -5.80 18.48
N TYR A 8 13.48 -5.54 19.58
CA TYR A 8 12.43 -4.51 19.62
C TYR A 8 12.95 -3.08 19.42
N THR A 9 14.18 -2.78 19.83
CA THR A 9 14.80 -1.48 19.54
C THR A 9 15.07 -1.31 18.04
N VAL A 10 15.57 -2.34 17.39
CA VAL A 10 15.77 -2.33 15.92
C VAL A 10 14.43 -2.19 15.20
N ASN A 11 13.39 -2.95 15.61
CA ASN A 11 12.05 -2.84 15.05
C ASN A 11 11.46 -1.44 15.20
N LEU A 12 11.65 -0.84 16.39
CA LEU A 12 11.20 0.53 16.65
C LEU A 12 11.85 1.53 15.69
N ILE A 13 13.17 1.44 15.45
CA ILE A 13 13.87 2.34 14.52
C ILE A 13 13.33 2.16 13.09
N ILE A 14 13.20 0.92 12.63
CA ILE A 14 12.66 0.61 11.31
C ILE A 14 11.21 1.11 11.18
N GLY A 15 10.38 0.82 12.18
CA GLY A 15 8.98 1.22 12.22
C GLY A 15 8.83 2.76 12.19
N LEU A 16 9.63 3.50 12.94
CA LEU A 16 9.66 4.97 12.93
C LEU A 16 9.98 5.51 11.54
N ILE A 17 11.01 4.96 10.87
CA ILE A 17 11.39 5.37 9.53
C ILE A 17 10.24 5.12 8.54
N LEU A 18 9.66 3.90 8.54
CA LEU A 18 8.59 3.54 7.64
C LEU A 18 7.32 4.37 7.87
N ALA A 19 6.90 4.54 9.13
CA ALA A 19 5.73 5.34 9.48
C ALA A 19 5.93 6.83 9.10
N ALA A 20 7.14 7.38 9.30
CA ALA A 20 7.47 8.74 8.90
C ALA A 20 7.42 8.92 7.37
N VAL A 21 8.05 8.02 6.60
CA VAL A 21 8.05 8.05 5.14
C VAL A 21 6.64 7.95 4.58
N MET A 22 5.82 7.03 5.09
CA MET A 22 4.42 6.90 4.69
C MET A 22 3.60 8.15 5.04
N SER A 23 3.84 8.75 6.21
CA SER A 23 3.16 9.97 6.63
C SER A 23 3.54 11.17 5.77
N GLN A 24 4.80 11.27 5.35
CA GLN A 24 5.28 12.30 4.43
C GLN A 24 4.64 12.14 3.05
N HIS A 25 4.63 10.93 2.51
CA HIS A 25 4.00 10.63 1.22
C HIS A 25 2.51 11.02 1.20
N TRP A 26 1.76 10.65 2.24
CA TRP A 26 0.35 11.02 2.37
C TRP A 26 0.11 12.54 2.42
N ARG A 27 1.00 13.30 3.08
CA ARG A 27 0.90 14.77 3.12
C ARG A 27 1.13 15.40 1.74
N LEU A 28 2.04 14.85 0.95
CA LEU A 28 2.38 15.34 -0.38
C LEU A 28 1.27 15.04 -1.40
N GLU A 29 0.54 13.96 -1.25
CA GLU A 29 -0.57 13.56 -2.13
C GLU A 29 -1.94 14.16 -1.75
N ALA A 30 -1.96 15.27 -1.02
CA ALA A 30 -3.19 15.96 -0.59
C ALA A 30 -4.17 15.08 0.21
N GLY A 31 -3.65 14.09 0.95
CA GLY A 31 -4.43 13.40 1.98
C GLY A 31 -5.39 12.33 1.47
N GLY A 32 -5.00 11.53 0.49
CA GLY A 32 -5.80 10.40 0.02
C GLY A 32 -6.29 9.52 1.18
N LEU A 33 -7.62 9.35 1.30
CA LEU A 33 -8.25 8.61 2.42
C LEU A 33 -7.78 7.15 2.48
N SER A 34 -7.39 6.56 1.34
CA SER A 34 -6.99 5.14 1.25
C SER A 34 -5.72 4.79 2.03
N LEU A 35 -4.80 5.74 2.24
CA LEU A 35 -3.55 5.50 2.96
C LEU A 35 -3.66 5.72 4.49
N ARG A 36 -4.70 6.41 4.95
CA ARG A 36 -4.84 6.83 6.35
C ARG A 36 -4.76 5.69 7.37
N TYR A 37 -5.51 4.61 7.17
CA TYR A 37 -5.49 3.47 8.10
C TYR A 37 -4.16 2.71 8.08
N TRP A 38 -3.48 2.63 6.92
CA TRP A 38 -2.14 2.06 6.83
C TRP A 38 -1.13 2.82 7.68
N ILE A 39 -1.17 4.15 7.64
CA ILE A 39 -0.29 5.02 8.44
C ILE A 39 -0.60 4.87 9.93
N ILE A 40 -1.88 4.90 10.32
CA ILE A 40 -2.27 4.72 11.72
C ILE A 40 -1.82 3.34 12.21
N ALA A 41 -1.98 2.28 11.40
CA ALA A 41 -1.51 0.94 11.73
C ALA A 41 0.02 0.91 11.94
N ALA A 42 0.79 1.56 11.03
CA ALA A 42 2.24 1.67 11.16
C ALA A 42 2.66 2.34 12.48
N TRP A 43 2.05 3.46 12.84
CA TRP A 43 2.33 4.14 14.10
C TRP A 43 1.94 3.32 15.32
N VAL A 44 0.80 2.63 15.30
CA VAL A 44 0.32 1.80 16.41
C VAL A 44 1.24 0.58 16.60
N LEU A 45 1.64 -0.08 15.52
CA LEU A 45 2.56 -1.23 15.58
C LEU A 45 3.96 -0.80 16.05
N THR A 46 4.47 0.33 15.55
CA THR A 46 5.74 0.91 16.01
C THR A 46 5.67 1.29 17.51
N GLY A 47 4.53 1.82 17.96
CA GLY A 47 4.29 2.09 19.38
C GLY A 47 4.23 0.81 20.23
N ALA A 48 3.75 -0.30 19.67
CA ALA A 48 3.80 -1.60 20.34
C ALA A 48 5.24 -2.09 20.54
N ASP A 49 6.13 -1.91 19.53
CA ASP A 49 7.54 -2.27 19.66
C ASP A 49 8.24 -1.43 20.75
N LEU A 50 7.92 -0.15 20.86
CA LEU A 50 8.41 0.70 21.95
C LEU A 50 7.96 0.16 23.32
N LEU A 51 6.70 -0.23 23.45
CA LEU A 51 6.18 -0.80 24.68
C LEU A 51 6.82 -2.16 25.01
N PHE A 52 7.11 -3.00 24.00
CA PHE A 52 7.86 -4.24 24.18
C PHE A 52 9.31 -3.96 24.64
N ALA A 53 9.99 -2.99 24.05
CA ALA A 53 11.35 -2.60 24.44
C ALA A 53 11.41 -2.10 25.90
N LEU A 54 10.37 -1.39 26.36
CA LEU A 54 10.27 -0.85 27.71
C LEU A 54 9.81 -1.88 28.76
N ARG A 55 9.28 -3.05 28.33
CA ARG A 55 8.70 -4.06 29.20
C ARG A 55 9.66 -4.58 30.28
N GLY A 56 10.98 -4.64 29.98
CA GLY A 56 12.01 -5.04 30.94
C GLY A 56 12.41 -3.96 31.94
N ALA A 57 12.07 -2.69 31.66
CA ALA A 57 12.44 -1.53 32.49
C ALA A 57 11.31 -1.10 33.43
N ILE A 58 10.05 -1.44 33.13
CA ILE A 58 8.87 -1.00 33.85
C ILE A 58 8.07 -2.22 34.33
N ASP A 59 8.11 -2.48 35.63
CA ASP A 59 7.44 -3.63 36.24
C ASP A 59 6.00 -3.29 36.67
N LEU A 60 5.17 -2.85 35.70
CA LEU A 60 3.74 -2.64 35.91
C LEU A 60 2.96 -3.71 35.14
N PRO A 61 1.97 -4.39 35.77
CA PRO A 61 1.16 -5.41 35.09
C PRO A 61 0.51 -4.91 33.80
N LEU A 62 0.04 -3.65 33.78
CA LEU A 62 -0.58 -3.03 32.61
C LEU A 62 0.42 -2.92 31.41
N VAL A 63 1.69 -2.62 31.69
CA VAL A 63 2.75 -2.50 30.67
C VAL A 63 3.05 -3.87 30.04
N ARG A 64 2.77 -4.98 30.72
CA ARG A 64 2.96 -6.33 30.19
C ARG A 64 1.89 -6.72 29.16
N ALA A 65 0.64 -6.24 29.30
CA ALA A 65 -0.47 -6.55 28.39
C ALA A 65 -0.60 -5.54 27.24
N LEU A 66 -0.31 -4.27 27.49
CA LEU A 66 -0.54 -3.17 26.56
C LEU A 66 0.14 -3.35 25.19
N PRO A 67 1.39 -3.86 25.08
CA PRO A 67 2.01 -4.09 23.76
C PRO A 67 1.20 -5.08 22.91
N THR A 68 0.74 -6.19 23.50
CA THR A 68 -0.05 -7.21 22.80
C THR A 68 -1.40 -6.67 22.33
N VAL A 69 -2.07 -5.83 23.13
CA VAL A 69 -3.29 -5.13 22.72
C VAL A 69 -3.01 -4.16 21.58
N ALA A 70 -1.90 -3.44 21.63
CA ALA A 70 -1.50 -2.51 20.58
C ALA A 70 -1.22 -3.24 19.25
N VAL A 71 -0.56 -4.42 19.29
CA VAL A 71 -0.38 -5.27 18.09
C VAL A 71 -1.73 -5.69 17.52
N THR A 72 -2.67 -6.09 18.36
CA THR A 72 -4.03 -6.46 17.91
C THR A 72 -4.76 -5.27 17.28
N ALA A 73 -4.64 -4.10 17.89
CA ALA A 73 -5.20 -2.87 17.32
C ALA A 73 -4.55 -2.54 15.96
N GLY A 74 -3.24 -2.75 15.82
CA GLY A 74 -2.52 -2.62 14.55
C GLY A 74 -3.07 -3.55 13.47
N HIS A 75 -3.23 -4.84 13.77
CA HIS A 75 -3.83 -5.81 12.83
C HIS A 75 -5.29 -5.47 12.48
N ALA A 76 -6.07 -5.02 13.45
CA ALA A 76 -7.44 -4.54 13.20
C ALA A 76 -7.46 -3.30 12.29
N LEU A 77 -6.50 -2.38 12.46
CA LEU A 77 -6.33 -1.23 11.58
C LEU A 77 -5.88 -1.63 10.15
N LEU A 78 -5.03 -2.65 10.02
CA LEU A 78 -4.68 -3.21 8.71
C LEU A 78 -5.90 -3.79 8.00
N LEU A 79 -6.80 -4.48 8.72
CA LEU A 79 -8.07 -4.93 8.18
C LEU A 79 -8.94 -3.76 7.70
N LEU A 80 -9.07 -2.68 8.50
CA LEU A 80 -9.80 -1.47 8.07
C LEU A 80 -9.15 -0.80 6.87
N ALA A 81 -7.81 -0.80 6.79
CA ALA A 81 -7.06 -0.29 5.66
C ALA A 81 -7.34 -1.06 4.37
N THR A 82 -7.39 -2.40 4.45
CA THR A 82 -7.72 -3.25 3.29
C THR A 82 -9.17 -3.08 2.86
N GLN A 83 -10.12 -2.94 3.79
CA GLN A 83 -11.52 -2.64 3.47
C GLN A 83 -11.64 -1.31 2.73
N GLN A 84 -10.98 -0.27 3.22
CA GLN A 84 -11.04 1.05 2.61
C GLN A 84 -10.44 1.06 1.20
N VAL A 85 -9.27 0.46 0.98
CA VAL A 85 -8.60 0.45 -0.32
C VAL A 85 -9.36 -0.38 -1.35
N THR A 86 -10.11 -1.41 -0.91
CA THR A 86 -10.97 -2.25 -1.77
C THR A 86 -12.37 -1.67 -1.97
N GLY A 87 -12.62 -0.43 -1.51
CA GLY A 87 -13.91 0.24 -1.65
C GLY A 87 -15.02 -0.31 -0.74
N ARG A 88 -14.68 -1.15 0.24
CA ARG A 88 -15.63 -1.68 1.23
C ARG A 88 -15.76 -0.73 2.41
N GLU A 89 -16.94 -0.70 3.05
CA GLU A 89 -17.11 0.10 4.26
C GLU A 89 -16.28 -0.47 5.43
N PRO A 90 -15.49 0.39 6.13
CA PRO A 90 -14.67 -0.06 7.25
C PRO A 90 -15.52 -0.53 8.44
N MET A 91 -15.41 -1.79 8.82
CA MET A 91 -16.16 -2.44 9.90
C MET A 91 -15.58 -2.08 11.28
N ARG A 92 -15.57 -0.79 11.63
CA ARG A 92 -14.94 -0.24 12.84
C ARG A 92 -15.44 -0.87 14.13
N ARG A 93 -16.75 -1.20 14.22
CA ARG A 93 -17.35 -1.84 15.40
C ARG A 93 -16.83 -3.26 15.60
N VAL A 94 -16.69 -4.02 14.51
CA VAL A 94 -16.15 -5.39 14.55
C VAL A 94 -14.66 -5.34 14.92
N ALA A 95 -13.88 -4.48 14.28
CA ALA A 95 -12.46 -4.29 14.60
C ALA A 95 -12.27 -3.90 16.09
N GLY A 96 -13.02 -2.92 16.59
CA GLY A 96 -12.99 -2.52 17.99
C GLY A 96 -13.44 -3.62 18.93
N GLY A 97 -14.47 -4.40 18.56
CA GLY A 97 -14.94 -5.55 19.33
C GLY A 97 -13.87 -6.63 19.49
N ILE A 98 -13.15 -6.97 18.40
CA ILE A 98 -12.04 -7.95 18.42
C ILE A 98 -10.94 -7.46 19.38
N VAL A 99 -10.53 -6.19 19.29
CA VAL A 99 -9.52 -5.62 20.18
C VAL A 99 -9.99 -5.66 21.64
N GLY A 100 -11.24 -5.29 21.91
CA GLY A 100 -11.82 -5.30 23.26
C GLY A 100 -11.90 -6.70 23.87
N VAL A 101 -12.39 -7.70 23.11
CA VAL A 101 -12.44 -9.10 23.54
C VAL A 101 -11.04 -9.63 23.82
N HIS A 102 -10.07 -9.35 22.93
CA HIS A 102 -8.70 -9.79 23.14
C HIS A 102 -8.07 -9.14 24.38
N ALA A 103 -8.29 -7.86 24.62
CA ALA A 103 -7.82 -7.18 25.82
C ALA A 103 -8.38 -7.83 27.11
N LEU A 104 -9.67 -8.19 27.13
CA LEU A 104 -10.29 -8.90 28.26
C LEU A 104 -9.67 -10.28 28.48
N LEU A 105 -9.44 -11.07 27.42
CA LEU A 105 -8.75 -12.36 27.51
C LEU A 105 -7.34 -12.22 28.07
N LEU A 106 -6.59 -11.20 27.63
CA LEU A 106 -5.24 -10.94 28.13
C LEU A 106 -5.23 -10.61 29.64
N VAL A 107 -6.20 -9.83 30.11
CA VAL A 107 -6.37 -9.59 31.55
C VAL A 107 -6.63 -10.91 32.30
N GLY A 108 -7.48 -11.79 31.75
CA GLY A 108 -7.72 -13.13 32.33
C GLY A 108 -6.43 -13.97 32.42
N TYR A 109 -5.60 -13.96 31.38
CA TYR A 109 -4.31 -14.68 31.38
C TYR A 109 -3.27 -14.09 32.32
N MET A 110 -3.42 -12.87 32.78
CA MET A 110 -2.52 -12.28 33.78
C MET A 110 -2.85 -12.72 35.22
N VAL A 111 -4.10 -13.09 35.45
CA VAL A 111 -4.59 -13.53 36.78
C VAL A 111 -4.27 -15.00 37.01
N VAL A 112 -4.23 -15.82 35.95
CA VAL A 112 -3.99 -17.27 36.04
C VAL A 112 -2.52 -17.58 35.75
N PRO A 113 -1.78 -18.26 36.63
CA PRO A 113 -0.40 -18.68 36.39
C PRO A 113 -0.27 -19.60 35.16
N ASP A 114 0.90 -19.62 34.54
CA ASP A 114 1.32 -20.54 33.47
C ASP A 114 0.47 -20.55 32.18
N MET A 115 -0.23 -19.46 31.89
CA MET A 115 -1.06 -19.30 30.70
C MET A 115 -0.30 -18.82 29.44
N THR A 116 1.05 -18.85 29.45
CA THR A 116 1.88 -18.32 28.33
C THR A 116 1.58 -19.03 27.00
N GLY A 117 1.45 -20.36 27.01
CA GLY A 117 1.12 -21.14 25.80
C GLY A 117 -0.27 -20.78 25.25
N TRP A 118 -1.27 -20.69 26.11
CA TRP A 118 -2.62 -20.29 25.72
C TRP A 118 -2.68 -18.86 25.16
N ARG A 119 -1.93 -17.95 25.75
CA ARG A 119 -1.81 -16.58 25.26
C ARG A 119 -1.21 -16.55 23.86
N THR A 120 -0.18 -17.37 23.59
CA THR A 120 0.44 -17.48 22.26
C THR A 120 -0.54 -18.02 21.23
N ILE A 121 -1.31 -19.05 21.59
CA ILE A 121 -2.33 -19.62 20.70
C ILE A 121 -3.42 -18.60 20.41
N THR A 122 -3.92 -17.90 21.41
CA THR A 122 -4.96 -16.87 21.24
C THR A 122 -4.49 -15.71 20.36
N ASN A 123 -3.26 -15.21 20.60
CA ASN A 123 -2.64 -14.19 19.77
C ASN A 123 -2.55 -14.65 18.31
N GLY A 124 -2.08 -15.89 18.10
CA GLY A 124 -1.94 -16.49 16.77
C GLY A 124 -3.28 -16.60 16.03
N ILE A 125 -4.35 -17.05 16.70
CA ILE A 125 -5.69 -17.13 16.11
C ILE A 125 -6.19 -15.74 15.69
N ILE A 126 -6.06 -14.74 16.55
CA ILE A 126 -6.59 -13.41 16.28
C ILE A 126 -5.75 -12.70 15.19
N TRP A 127 -4.44 -12.66 15.33
CA TRP A 127 -3.56 -11.96 14.36
C TRP A 127 -3.51 -12.68 13.02
N GLY A 128 -3.38 -14.00 13.04
CA GLY A 128 -3.42 -14.82 11.82
C GLY A 128 -4.77 -14.74 11.11
N GLY A 129 -5.87 -14.79 11.86
CA GLY A 129 -7.22 -14.65 11.30
C GLY A 129 -7.46 -13.28 10.67
N LEU A 130 -7.04 -12.18 11.32
CA LEU A 130 -7.14 -10.82 10.78
C LEU A 130 -6.26 -10.66 9.53
N ALA A 131 -5.04 -11.21 9.55
CA ALA A 131 -4.12 -11.15 8.42
C ALA A 131 -4.66 -11.93 7.21
N MET A 132 -5.17 -13.16 7.42
CA MET A 132 -5.78 -13.97 6.36
C MET A 132 -7.03 -13.32 5.78
N TRP A 133 -7.87 -12.73 6.63
CA TRP A 133 -9.06 -12.01 6.17
C TRP A 133 -8.67 -10.81 5.31
N ALA A 134 -7.71 -10.01 5.76
CA ALA A 134 -7.18 -8.89 4.98
C ALA A 134 -6.56 -9.35 3.65
N ALA A 135 -5.78 -10.45 3.67
CA ALA A 135 -5.19 -11.04 2.47
C ALA A 135 -6.25 -11.46 1.44
N ALA A 136 -7.29 -12.17 1.88
CA ALA A 136 -8.38 -12.61 1.02
C ALA A 136 -9.11 -11.42 0.36
N MET A 137 -9.39 -10.36 1.13
CA MET A 137 -10.01 -9.15 0.58
C MET A 137 -9.17 -8.48 -0.50
N LEU A 138 -7.85 -8.38 -0.32
CA LEU A 138 -6.96 -7.83 -1.34
C LEU A 138 -6.87 -8.73 -2.57
N TRP A 139 -6.90 -10.04 -2.37
CA TRP A 139 -6.82 -11.01 -3.46
C TRP A 139 -8.08 -11.02 -4.34
N GLU A 140 -9.25 -10.84 -3.73
CA GLU A 140 -10.56 -10.82 -4.40
C GLU A 140 -10.92 -9.44 -5.00
N SER A 141 -10.08 -8.42 -4.82
CA SER A 141 -10.37 -7.09 -5.32
C SER A 141 -10.30 -7.03 -6.86
N PRO A 142 -11.10 -6.18 -7.54
CA PRO A 142 -11.10 -6.09 -9.00
C PRO A 142 -9.78 -5.52 -9.56
N GLU A 143 -9.46 -5.85 -10.79
CA GLU A 143 -8.35 -5.25 -11.53
C GLU A 143 -8.64 -3.74 -11.82
N PRO A 144 -7.65 -2.84 -11.80
CA PRO A 144 -6.20 -3.13 -11.69
C PRO A 144 -5.67 -3.24 -10.25
N LEU A 145 -6.53 -3.02 -9.24
CA LEU A 145 -6.16 -2.93 -7.83
C LEU A 145 -5.51 -4.23 -7.30
N THR A 146 -6.09 -5.39 -7.67
CA THR A 146 -5.54 -6.71 -7.27
C THR A 146 -4.09 -6.86 -7.70
N ARG A 147 -3.76 -6.46 -8.94
CA ARG A 147 -2.39 -6.55 -9.45
C ARG A 147 -1.42 -5.68 -8.65
N MET A 148 -1.85 -4.49 -8.25
CA MET A 148 -1.03 -3.55 -7.48
C MET A 148 -0.79 -4.03 -6.05
N LEU A 149 -1.83 -4.61 -5.42
CA LEU A 149 -1.83 -5.04 -4.02
C LEU A 149 -1.50 -6.52 -3.84
N LYS A 150 -1.11 -7.22 -4.90
CA LYS A 150 -0.77 -8.64 -4.85
C LYS A 150 0.37 -8.97 -3.86
N VAL A 151 1.41 -8.14 -3.82
CA VAL A 151 2.53 -8.35 -2.90
C VAL A 151 2.10 -8.15 -1.44
N PRO A 152 1.44 -7.04 -1.04
CA PRO A 152 0.85 -6.91 0.29
C PRO A 152 -0.08 -8.08 0.67
N SER A 153 -0.91 -8.56 -0.26
CA SER A 153 -1.78 -9.71 -0.02
C SER A 153 -0.99 -10.99 0.29
N ILE A 154 0.08 -11.27 -0.46
CA ILE A 154 0.96 -12.42 -0.21
C ILE A 154 1.65 -12.28 1.15
N VAL A 155 2.12 -11.09 1.52
CA VAL A 155 2.76 -10.85 2.83
C VAL A 155 1.77 -11.12 3.97
N LEU A 156 0.54 -10.63 3.86
CA LEU A 156 -0.51 -10.90 4.85
C LEU A 156 -0.90 -12.38 4.92
N ALA A 157 -0.95 -13.08 3.79
CA ALA A 157 -1.21 -14.53 3.76
C ALA A 157 -0.05 -15.32 4.40
N ALA A 158 1.21 -14.93 4.12
CA ALA A 158 2.39 -15.53 4.75
C ALA A 158 2.38 -15.32 6.27
N GLN A 159 1.95 -14.14 6.74
CA GLN A 159 1.72 -13.84 8.14
C GLN A 159 0.71 -14.79 8.78
N GLY A 160 -0.44 -15.00 8.12
CA GLY A 160 -1.45 -15.96 8.58
C GLY A 160 -0.92 -17.38 8.66
N GLY A 161 -0.16 -17.83 7.65
CA GLY A 161 0.51 -19.13 7.62
C GLY A 161 1.54 -19.29 8.73
N PHE A 162 2.33 -18.24 9.00
CA PHE A 162 3.29 -18.23 10.11
C PHE A 162 2.58 -18.40 11.46
N HIS A 163 1.47 -17.69 11.69
CA HIS A 163 0.71 -17.85 12.92
C HIS A 163 0.09 -19.24 13.06
N ALA A 164 -0.36 -19.86 11.97
CA ALA A 164 -0.84 -21.24 11.99
C ALA A 164 0.27 -22.23 12.43
N MET A 165 1.48 -22.07 11.86
CA MET A 165 2.66 -22.84 12.29
C MET A 165 2.95 -22.59 13.79
N ARG A 166 2.95 -21.35 14.22
CA ARG A 166 3.23 -20.95 15.59
C ARG A 166 2.21 -21.50 16.61
N ILE A 167 0.94 -21.55 16.24
CA ILE A 167 -0.12 -22.21 17.03
C ILE A 167 0.18 -23.70 17.18
N THR A 168 0.54 -24.38 16.11
CA THR A 168 0.89 -25.80 16.12
C THR A 168 2.05 -26.10 17.08
N LEU A 169 3.14 -25.33 16.96
CA LEU A 169 4.30 -25.47 17.84
C LEU A 169 3.96 -25.14 19.30
N ALA A 170 3.17 -24.11 19.55
CA ALA A 170 2.74 -23.75 20.91
C ALA A 170 1.86 -24.83 21.52
N THR A 171 0.99 -25.48 20.74
CA THR A 171 0.15 -26.60 21.19
C THR A 171 1.01 -27.80 21.53
N GLN A 172 2.03 -28.14 20.70
CA GLN A 172 2.97 -29.21 20.99
C GLN A 172 3.77 -28.92 22.27
N ALA A 173 4.22 -27.68 22.49
CA ALA A 173 4.93 -27.27 23.70
C ALA A 173 4.09 -27.43 24.99
N LEU A 174 2.74 -27.33 24.89
CA LEU A 174 1.87 -27.62 26.01
C LEU A 174 1.74 -29.11 26.31
N VAL A 175 1.83 -29.97 25.29
CA VAL A 175 1.76 -31.43 25.42
C VAL A 175 3.08 -32.00 25.91
N GLU A 176 4.21 -31.44 25.47
CA GLU A 176 5.58 -31.87 25.78
C GLU A 176 6.37 -30.76 26.50
N PRO A 177 6.10 -30.51 27.79
CA PRO A 177 6.84 -29.52 28.56
C PRO A 177 8.32 -29.88 28.66
N GLY A 178 9.19 -28.91 28.37
CA GLY A 178 10.64 -29.10 28.42
C GLY A 178 11.32 -29.54 27.08
N SER A 179 10.55 -29.69 26.01
CA SER A 179 11.07 -30.02 24.66
C SER A 179 11.87 -28.89 24.00
N GLY A 180 11.99 -27.71 24.61
CA GLY A 180 12.60 -26.53 24.00
C GLY A 180 11.72 -25.81 22.96
N LEU A 181 10.56 -26.36 22.61
CA LEU A 181 9.65 -25.79 21.63
C LEU A 181 9.13 -24.42 22.06
N ALA A 182 8.89 -24.20 23.37
CA ALA A 182 8.40 -22.93 23.89
C ALA A 182 9.41 -21.77 23.60
N SER A 183 10.71 -22.01 23.78
CA SER A 183 11.75 -21.02 23.47
C SER A 183 11.89 -20.76 21.96
N LEU A 184 11.75 -21.82 21.14
CA LEU A 184 11.72 -21.69 19.68
C LEU A 184 10.53 -20.85 19.21
N VAL A 185 9.33 -21.10 19.74
CA VAL A 185 8.11 -20.33 19.44
C VAL A 185 8.29 -18.84 19.78
N GLN A 186 8.94 -18.54 20.90
CA GLN A 186 9.24 -17.16 21.29
C GLN A 186 10.23 -16.52 20.31
N LEU A 187 11.36 -17.17 20.06
CA LEU A 187 12.40 -16.68 19.12
C LEU A 187 11.83 -16.39 17.72
N LEU A 188 11.05 -17.34 17.19
CA LEU A 188 10.40 -17.17 15.89
C LEU A 188 9.45 -15.98 15.89
N GLY A 189 8.71 -15.77 16.99
CA GLY A 189 7.81 -14.65 17.13
C GLY A 189 8.53 -13.28 17.14
N ASP A 190 9.67 -13.22 17.81
CA ASP A 190 10.44 -11.97 17.88
C ASP A 190 11.06 -11.58 16.54
N LEU A 191 11.53 -12.59 15.75
CA LEU A 191 12.09 -12.36 14.41
C LEU A 191 10.99 -12.02 13.38
N GLU A 192 9.83 -12.65 13.51
CA GLU A 192 8.72 -12.48 12.58
C GLU A 192 8.21 -11.04 12.54
N VAL A 193 8.09 -10.38 13.70
CA VAL A 193 7.58 -9.01 13.79
C VAL A 193 8.38 -8.06 12.89
N SER A 194 9.72 -8.17 12.90
CA SER A 194 10.60 -7.36 12.05
C SER A 194 10.34 -7.60 10.56
N LEU A 195 10.33 -8.88 10.17
CA LEU A 195 10.16 -9.27 8.77
C LEU A 195 8.77 -8.86 8.24
N PHE A 196 7.74 -9.04 9.06
CA PHE A 196 6.37 -8.67 8.70
C PHE A 196 6.23 -7.16 8.49
N MET A 197 6.68 -6.36 9.47
CA MET A 197 6.58 -4.90 9.41
C MET A 197 7.27 -4.34 8.16
N VAL A 198 8.53 -4.73 7.93
CA VAL A 198 9.28 -4.27 6.77
C VAL A 198 8.62 -4.72 5.46
N SER A 199 8.33 -6.02 5.34
CA SER A 199 7.76 -6.57 4.11
C SER A 199 6.40 -5.96 3.77
N LEU A 200 5.53 -5.80 4.77
CA LEU A 200 4.20 -5.25 4.56
C LEU A 200 4.26 -3.76 4.18
N PHE A 201 4.88 -2.93 5.02
CA PHE A 201 4.83 -1.49 4.79
C PHE A 201 5.65 -1.04 3.59
N VAL A 202 6.79 -1.70 3.30
CA VAL A 202 7.54 -1.44 2.05
C VAL A 202 6.71 -1.86 0.83
N SER A 203 6.06 -3.03 0.86
CA SER A 203 5.22 -3.47 -0.27
C SER A 203 4.01 -2.57 -0.49
N VAL A 204 3.38 -2.09 0.57
CA VAL A 204 2.27 -1.11 0.51
C VAL A 204 2.77 0.22 -0.05
N LEU A 205 3.88 0.75 0.48
CA LEU A 205 4.47 2.01 -0.01
C LEU A 205 4.82 1.93 -1.50
N VAL A 206 5.46 0.83 -1.94
CA VAL A 206 5.78 0.60 -3.35
C VAL A 206 4.52 0.53 -4.21
N ALA A 207 3.44 -0.11 -3.73
CA ALA A 207 2.18 -0.18 -4.45
C ALA A 207 1.58 1.22 -4.67
N PHE A 208 1.52 2.04 -3.63
CA PHE A 208 1.01 3.42 -3.74
C PHE A 208 1.90 4.31 -4.60
N LEU A 209 3.23 4.20 -4.50
CA LEU A 209 4.16 4.94 -5.37
C LEU A 209 3.98 4.58 -6.85
N ARG A 210 3.75 3.31 -7.16
CA ARG A 210 3.46 2.86 -8.53
C ARG A 210 2.14 3.44 -9.05
N GLN A 211 1.13 3.51 -8.21
CA GLN A 211 -0.15 4.13 -8.56
C GLN A 211 0.02 5.60 -8.87
N SER A 212 0.63 6.37 -7.97
CA SER A 212 0.87 7.80 -8.15
C SER A 212 1.70 8.10 -9.41
N ASN A 213 2.75 7.30 -9.67
CA ASN A 213 3.54 7.43 -10.90
C ASN A 213 2.73 7.12 -12.17
N ALA A 214 1.82 6.14 -12.14
CA ALA A 214 0.96 5.82 -13.26
C ALA A 214 -0.05 6.94 -13.54
N GLU A 215 -0.64 7.52 -12.50
CA GLU A 215 -1.55 8.67 -12.60
C GLU A 215 -0.84 9.90 -13.16
N LEU A 216 0.38 10.20 -12.65
CA LEU A 216 1.19 11.30 -13.14
C LEU A 216 1.54 11.12 -14.63
N LYS A 217 1.95 9.91 -15.02
CA LYS A 217 2.25 9.60 -16.43
C LYS A 217 1.03 9.81 -17.33
N SER A 218 -0.13 9.30 -16.90
CA SER A 218 -1.39 9.49 -17.64
C SER A 218 -1.75 10.98 -17.77
N ALA A 219 -1.60 11.76 -16.71
CA ALA A 219 -1.84 13.21 -16.75
C ALA A 219 -0.89 13.93 -17.72
N LEU A 220 0.40 13.57 -17.71
CA LEU A 220 1.39 14.13 -18.65
C LEU A 220 1.08 13.74 -20.10
N ASP A 221 0.67 12.50 -20.36
CA ASP A 221 0.29 12.07 -21.71
C ASP A 221 -0.96 12.80 -22.20
N ASN A 222 -1.96 13.04 -21.33
CA ASN A 222 -3.12 13.86 -21.66
C ASN A 222 -2.74 15.32 -21.99
N VAL A 223 -1.83 15.93 -21.20
CA VAL A 223 -1.33 17.27 -21.48
C VAL A 223 -0.61 17.30 -22.83
N ARG A 224 0.23 16.31 -23.13
CA ARG A 224 0.91 16.21 -24.43
C ARG A 224 -0.07 16.09 -25.59
N GLN A 225 -1.13 15.26 -25.44
CA GLN A 225 -2.15 15.13 -26.48
C GLN A 225 -2.91 16.44 -26.71
N LEU A 226 -3.26 17.14 -25.64
CA LEU A 226 -3.93 18.45 -25.76
C LEU A 226 -3.01 19.52 -26.38
N SER A 227 -1.75 19.53 -26.00
CA SER A 227 -0.74 20.44 -26.55
C SER A 227 -0.39 20.14 -28.03
N ALA A 228 -0.61 18.90 -28.47
CA ALA A 228 -0.42 18.53 -29.88
C ALA A 228 -1.60 18.89 -30.78
N MET A 229 -2.73 19.36 -30.21
CA MET A 229 -3.87 19.85 -31.00
C MET A 229 -3.56 21.26 -31.52
N LEU A 230 -3.26 21.37 -32.79
CA LEU A 230 -3.10 22.66 -33.45
C LEU A 230 -4.45 23.34 -33.62
N PRO A 231 -4.66 24.56 -33.09
CA PRO A 231 -5.87 25.31 -33.31
C PRO A 231 -5.90 25.80 -34.76
N VAL A 232 -6.71 25.15 -35.59
CA VAL A 232 -6.85 25.47 -37.02
C VAL A 232 -8.14 26.25 -37.21
N CYS A 233 -8.07 27.36 -37.97
CA CYS A 233 -9.28 28.12 -38.38
C CYS A 233 -10.14 27.28 -39.32
N ALA A 234 -11.37 27.01 -38.94
CA ALA A 234 -12.30 26.23 -39.75
C ALA A 234 -12.66 26.88 -41.13
N TRP A 235 -12.35 28.17 -41.33
CA TRP A 235 -12.62 28.86 -42.56
C TRP A 235 -11.42 28.96 -43.49
N CYS A 236 -10.25 29.40 -42.98
CA CYS A 236 -9.08 29.67 -43.84
C CYS A 236 -7.92 28.72 -43.59
N ASN A 237 -8.08 27.71 -42.76
CA ASN A 237 -7.08 26.68 -42.40
C ASN A 237 -5.75 27.26 -41.86
N LYS A 238 -5.74 28.53 -41.41
CA LYS A 238 -4.58 29.05 -40.68
C LYS A 238 -4.48 28.41 -39.31
N VAL A 239 -3.25 28.23 -38.84
CA VAL A 239 -2.94 27.72 -37.51
C VAL A 239 -2.64 28.90 -36.60
N ARG A 240 -3.16 28.87 -35.36
CA ARG A 240 -2.81 29.85 -34.32
C ARG A 240 -1.55 29.37 -33.59
N ASP A 241 -0.51 30.19 -33.54
CA ASP A 241 0.69 29.92 -32.76
C ASP A 241 0.51 30.17 -31.26
N ASP A 242 1.56 29.86 -30.48
CA ASP A 242 1.54 30.02 -29.01
C ASP A 242 1.40 31.49 -28.57
N ASP A 243 1.81 32.43 -29.41
CA ASP A 243 1.68 33.88 -29.18
C ASP A 243 0.32 34.43 -29.61
N GLY A 244 -0.56 33.59 -30.16
CA GLY A 244 -1.92 33.92 -30.55
C GLY A 244 -2.10 34.45 -31.96
N TYR A 245 -1.05 34.46 -32.79
CA TYR A 245 -1.11 34.93 -34.18
C TYR A 245 -1.54 33.82 -35.14
N TRP A 246 -2.37 34.17 -36.15
CA TRP A 246 -2.79 33.23 -37.17
C TRP A 246 -1.83 33.23 -38.36
N GLN A 247 -1.18 32.10 -38.62
CA GLN A 247 -0.23 31.94 -39.72
C GLN A 247 -0.60 30.73 -40.60
N ARG A 248 0.00 30.66 -41.80
CA ARG A 248 -0.21 29.51 -42.70
C ARG A 248 0.44 28.27 -42.11
N ILE A 249 -0.19 27.11 -42.32
CA ILE A 249 0.30 25.84 -41.75
C ILE A 249 1.74 25.53 -42.14
N GLU A 250 2.13 25.84 -43.37
CA GLU A 250 3.49 25.61 -43.86
C GLU A 250 4.52 26.46 -43.09
N GLN A 251 4.15 27.72 -42.79
CA GLN A 251 4.97 28.63 -42.02
C GLN A 251 5.10 28.21 -40.58
N TYR A 252 4.00 27.77 -39.98
CA TYR A 252 3.98 27.20 -38.62
C TYR A 252 4.88 25.97 -38.52
N LEU A 253 4.77 24.99 -39.46
CA LEU A 253 5.57 23.78 -39.49
C LEU A 253 7.06 24.08 -39.71
N ALA A 254 7.40 25.02 -40.55
CA ALA A 254 8.78 25.44 -40.78
C ALA A 254 9.42 26.03 -39.50
N THR A 255 8.67 26.87 -38.77
CA THR A 255 9.11 27.44 -37.47
C THR A 255 9.38 26.36 -36.44
N HIS A 256 8.55 25.28 -36.42
CA HIS A 256 8.70 24.15 -35.52
C HIS A 256 9.63 23.04 -36.05
N LYS A 257 10.42 23.33 -37.09
CA LYS A 257 11.40 22.39 -37.70
C LYS A 257 10.77 21.08 -38.20
N VAL A 258 9.51 21.12 -38.62
CA VAL A 258 8.86 19.99 -39.28
C VAL A 258 9.04 20.13 -40.78
N SER A 259 9.73 19.17 -41.38
CA SER A 259 9.89 19.13 -42.83
C SER A 259 8.62 18.65 -43.50
N VAL A 260 8.13 19.40 -44.48
CA VAL A 260 6.95 19.03 -45.30
C VAL A 260 7.37 18.80 -46.74
N THR A 261 6.78 17.80 -47.38
CA THR A 261 6.89 17.55 -48.79
C THR A 261 5.62 18.02 -49.49
N HIS A 262 5.74 18.66 -50.65
CA HIS A 262 4.57 19.12 -51.41
C HIS A 262 4.31 18.13 -52.53
N SER A 263 3.07 17.59 -52.55
CA SER A 263 2.57 16.76 -53.62
C SER A 263 1.07 17.08 -53.86
N LEU A 264 0.56 16.80 -55.03
CA LEU A 264 -0.85 16.87 -55.32
C LEU A 264 -1.54 15.56 -54.90
N CYS A 265 -2.67 15.63 -54.18
CA CYS A 265 -3.51 14.46 -54.01
C CYS A 265 -4.26 14.16 -55.32
N GLU A 266 -4.74 12.93 -55.46
CA GLU A 266 -5.34 12.44 -56.70
C GLU A 266 -6.48 13.33 -57.18
N SER A 267 -7.39 13.75 -56.32
CA SER A 267 -8.51 14.64 -56.63
C SER A 267 -8.07 16.03 -57.07
N CYS A 268 -7.01 16.61 -56.47
CA CYS A 268 -6.48 17.89 -56.92
C CYS A 268 -5.73 17.77 -58.26
N ALA A 269 -5.04 16.68 -58.51
CA ALA A 269 -4.40 16.44 -59.76
C ALA A 269 -5.41 16.34 -60.90
N GLU A 270 -6.47 15.58 -60.73
CA GLU A 270 -7.56 15.45 -61.74
C GLU A 270 -8.21 16.81 -62.04
N GLN A 271 -8.49 17.61 -61.02
CA GLN A 271 -9.05 18.97 -61.22
C GLN A 271 -8.13 19.88 -62.01
N GLN A 272 -6.85 19.89 -61.65
CA GLN A 272 -5.87 20.73 -62.34
C GLN A 272 -5.64 20.28 -63.79
N PHE A 273 -5.57 18.99 -64.07
CA PHE A 273 -5.46 18.48 -65.44
C PHE A 273 -6.74 18.77 -66.27
N ALA A 274 -7.94 18.61 -65.71
CA ALA A 274 -9.16 18.97 -66.39
C ALA A 274 -9.30 20.46 -66.67
N GLU A 275 -8.77 21.35 -65.86
CA GLU A 275 -8.75 22.80 -66.06
C GLU A 275 -7.74 23.18 -67.15
N LEU A 276 -6.57 22.52 -67.21
CA LEU A 276 -5.56 22.73 -68.26
C LEU A 276 -6.10 22.31 -69.66
N GLU A 277 -6.82 21.22 -69.77
CA GLU A 277 -7.45 20.78 -71.00
C GLU A 277 -8.52 21.77 -71.53
N ARG A 278 -9.27 22.46 -70.63
CA ARG A 278 -10.26 23.46 -70.99
C ARG A 278 -9.67 24.77 -71.49
N VAL A 279 -8.43 25.11 -71.12
CA VAL A 279 -7.74 26.35 -71.52
C VAL A 279 -6.97 26.14 -72.81
N THR A 280 -6.66 24.89 -73.20
CA THR A 280 -5.93 24.57 -74.40
C THR A 280 -6.84 24.19 -75.61
N THR A 281 -8.14 24.12 -75.42
CA THR A 281 -9.18 23.97 -76.46
C THR A 281 -9.91 25.31 -76.67
#